data_f6d8fa0b0c35cfc1826ede54ece9c9de
#
_entry.id   f6d8fa0b0c35cfc1826ede54ece9c9de
#
_cell.length_a   1.000
_cell.length_b   1.000
_cell.length_c   1.000
_cell.angle_alpha   90.00
_cell.angle_beta   90.00
_cell.angle_gamma   90.00
#
_symmetry.space_group_name_H-M   'P 1'
#
loop_
_entity.id
_entity.type
_entity.pdbx_description
1 polymer ?
#
loop_
_entity_poly.entity_id
_entity_poly.type
_entity_poly.pdbx_seq_one_letter_code
_entity_poly.pdbx_strand_id
1 'polypeptide(L)'
;MRDHVLLYINGQRHAVRGAAVYRPLTDLLRDELGLCGTKVVCAEGDCGACTVLVGRPAGDRMDYAGVDGCIQYLWQLDGRSVVTVEGLQRGAELHPAQRAMIDHHGSQCGYCTPGFVMALAMLREEGTGADSDALRLGLSGQGEGLRVEGVGLD
;
A
#
# COMPACT_ATOMS: atom_id res chain seq x y z
N MET A 1 5.68 29.45 -1.45
CA MET A 1 4.60 28.41 -1.37
C MET A 1 4.81 27.45 -2.54
N ARG A 2 4.80 26.13 -2.32
CA ARG A 2 4.91 25.15 -3.42
C ARG A 2 3.61 25.16 -4.23
N ASP A 3 3.73 24.97 -5.55
CA ASP A 3 2.61 24.88 -6.49
C ASP A 3 2.27 23.42 -6.88
N HIS A 4 2.80 22.47 -6.12
CA HIS A 4 2.69 21.05 -6.37
C HIS A 4 2.65 20.21 -5.09
N VAL A 5 2.02 19.07 -5.18
CA VAL A 5 2.09 17.97 -4.22
C VAL A 5 3.34 17.15 -4.50
N LEU A 6 4.11 16.85 -3.49
CA LEU A 6 5.30 16.02 -3.56
C LEU A 6 5.06 14.72 -2.80
N LEU A 7 5.19 13.58 -3.46
CA LEU A 7 5.07 12.26 -2.84
C LEU A 7 6.15 11.32 -3.35
N TYR A 8 6.39 10.26 -2.60
CA TYR A 8 7.36 9.23 -2.95
C TYR A 8 6.63 7.92 -3.19
N ILE A 9 6.82 7.29 -4.34
CA ILE A 9 6.18 6.01 -4.68
C ILE A 9 7.29 4.99 -4.91
N ASN A 10 7.32 3.95 -4.07
CA ASN A 10 8.36 2.92 -4.08
C ASN A 10 9.78 3.52 -4.07
N GLY A 11 9.99 4.56 -3.24
CA GLY A 11 11.24 5.29 -3.11
C GLY A 11 11.52 6.33 -4.19
N GLN A 12 10.72 6.42 -5.24
CA GLN A 12 10.89 7.41 -6.31
C GLN A 12 10.06 8.66 -6.05
N ARG A 13 10.66 9.83 -6.26
CA ARG A 13 10.03 11.14 -6.05
C ARG A 13 9.13 11.53 -7.22
N HIS A 14 7.88 11.90 -6.93
CA HIS A 14 6.92 12.38 -7.89
C HIS A 14 6.35 13.73 -7.47
N ALA A 15 6.18 14.64 -8.45
CA ALA A 15 5.58 15.96 -8.26
C ALA A 15 4.31 16.07 -9.10
N VAL A 16 3.17 16.26 -8.46
CA VAL A 16 1.86 16.36 -9.13
C VAL A 16 1.37 17.81 -9.05
N ARG A 17 0.85 18.34 -10.15
CA ARG A 17 0.46 19.76 -10.28
C ARG A 17 -0.97 19.92 -10.82
N GLY A 18 -1.54 21.10 -10.57
CA GLY A 18 -2.83 21.50 -11.15
C GLY A 18 -3.98 20.59 -10.72
N ALA A 19 -4.94 20.38 -11.60
CA ALA A 19 -6.13 19.59 -11.32
C ALA A 19 -5.85 18.11 -11.04
N ALA A 20 -4.69 17.60 -11.46
CA ALA A 20 -4.32 16.21 -11.22
C ALA A 20 -4.21 15.87 -9.73
N VAL A 21 -3.97 16.84 -8.85
CA VAL A 21 -3.90 16.61 -7.39
C VAL A 21 -5.22 16.11 -6.80
N TYR A 22 -6.35 16.32 -7.48
CA TYR A 22 -7.67 15.86 -7.04
C TYR A 22 -8.05 14.47 -7.56
N ARG A 23 -7.14 13.79 -8.26
CA ARG A 23 -7.36 12.41 -8.72
C ARG A 23 -7.07 11.41 -7.60
N PRO A 24 -7.72 10.24 -7.61
CA PRO A 24 -7.35 9.11 -6.75
C PRO A 24 -5.91 8.66 -6.97
N LEU A 25 -5.27 8.15 -5.93
CA LEU A 25 -3.93 7.59 -6.02
C LEU A 25 -3.85 6.45 -7.05
N THR A 26 -4.88 5.62 -7.15
CA THR A 26 -4.94 4.51 -8.11
C THR A 26 -4.79 4.95 -9.55
N ASP A 27 -5.28 6.13 -9.93
CA ASP A 27 -5.14 6.67 -11.28
C ASP A 27 -3.68 6.98 -11.59
N LEU A 28 -2.98 7.67 -10.67
CA LEU A 28 -1.54 7.94 -10.83
C LEU A 28 -0.75 6.64 -10.93
N LEU A 29 -1.00 5.68 -10.04
CA LEU A 29 -0.27 4.41 -10.02
C LEU A 29 -0.45 3.63 -11.32
N ARG A 30 -1.69 3.48 -11.78
CA ARG A 30 -2.03 2.58 -12.89
C ARG A 30 -1.88 3.22 -14.25
N ASP A 31 -2.38 4.46 -14.41
CA ASP A 31 -2.51 5.09 -15.72
C ASP A 31 -1.24 5.87 -16.12
N GLU A 32 -0.51 6.41 -15.13
CA GLU A 32 0.67 7.21 -15.41
C GLU A 32 1.98 6.45 -15.13
N LEU A 33 2.03 5.67 -14.02
CA LEU A 33 3.26 4.98 -13.62
C LEU A 33 3.31 3.50 -14.07
N GLY A 34 2.20 2.96 -14.58
CA GLY A 34 2.13 1.57 -15.00
C GLY A 34 2.19 0.54 -13.85
N LEU A 35 2.02 0.98 -12.60
CA LEU A 35 2.00 0.13 -11.42
C LEU A 35 0.62 -0.53 -11.28
N CYS A 36 0.35 -1.51 -12.14
CA CYS A 36 -0.96 -2.14 -12.29
C CYS A 36 -1.25 -3.24 -11.24
N GLY A 37 -0.33 -3.52 -10.33
CA GLY A 37 -0.54 -4.44 -9.21
C GLY A 37 -1.66 -3.99 -8.30
N THR A 38 -1.72 -2.70 -7.96
CA THR A 38 -2.84 -2.12 -7.20
C THR A 38 -4.11 -2.17 -8.04
N LYS A 39 -5.13 -2.91 -7.58
CA LYS A 39 -6.37 -3.14 -8.34
C LYS A 39 -7.50 -2.22 -7.87
N VAL A 40 -8.41 -1.86 -8.78
CA VAL A 40 -9.64 -1.12 -8.45
C VAL A 40 -10.83 -2.02 -8.71
N VAL A 41 -11.65 -2.28 -7.68
CA VAL A 41 -12.84 -3.14 -7.73
C VAL A 41 -14.08 -2.34 -7.33
N CYS A 42 -14.22 -2.00 -6.04
CA CYS A 42 -15.39 -1.28 -5.54
C CYS A 42 -15.33 0.24 -5.84
N ALA A 43 -14.13 0.83 -5.83
CA ALA A 43 -13.87 2.27 -5.94
C ALA A 43 -14.53 3.14 -4.83
N GLU A 44 -14.89 2.53 -3.71
CA GLU A 44 -15.59 3.18 -2.58
C GLU A 44 -14.91 2.93 -1.22
N GLY A 45 -13.72 2.25 -1.22
CA GLY A 45 -12.93 2.05 -0.01
C GLY A 45 -13.42 0.90 0.89
N ASP A 46 -14.06 -0.13 0.31
CA ASP A 46 -14.64 -1.24 1.08
C ASP A 46 -13.89 -2.56 0.90
N CYS A 47 -13.50 -2.91 -0.33
CA CYS A 47 -13.04 -4.26 -0.65
C CYS A 47 -11.55 -4.54 -0.43
N GLY A 48 -10.71 -3.53 -0.17
CA GLY A 48 -9.28 -3.65 0.09
C GLY A 48 -8.41 -4.09 -1.11
N ALA A 49 -8.96 -4.32 -2.30
CA ALA A 49 -8.18 -4.73 -3.48
C ALA A 49 -7.16 -3.67 -3.92
N CYS A 50 -7.37 -2.42 -3.56
CA CYS A 50 -6.51 -1.27 -3.84
C CYS A 50 -5.59 -0.89 -2.67
N THR A 51 -5.44 -1.72 -1.65
CA THR A 51 -4.61 -1.44 -0.48
C THR A 51 -3.17 -1.14 -0.87
N VAL A 52 -2.65 -0.04 -0.36
CA VAL A 52 -1.25 0.37 -0.40
C VAL A 52 -0.80 0.78 0.99
N LEU A 53 0.51 0.82 1.25
CA LEU A 53 1.04 1.38 2.49
C LEU A 53 1.38 2.85 2.29
N VAL A 54 0.88 3.71 3.18
CA VAL A 54 1.22 5.13 3.20
C VAL A 54 2.03 5.43 4.44
N GLY A 55 3.26 5.87 4.24
CA GLY A 55 4.21 6.24 5.28
C GLY A 55 4.23 7.74 5.55
N ARG A 56 4.37 8.08 6.81
CA ARG A 56 4.62 9.43 7.30
C ARG A 56 5.88 9.45 8.17
N PRO A 57 6.67 10.54 8.14
CA PRO A 57 7.77 10.69 9.08
C PRO A 57 7.29 10.70 10.53
N ALA A 58 7.95 9.92 11.38
CA ALA A 58 7.69 9.83 12.82
C ALA A 58 9.04 9.85 13.57
N GLY A 59 9.63 11.05 13.71
CA GLY A 59 10.98 11.21 14.21
C GLY A 59 12.03 10.74 13.21
N ASP A 60 12.84 9.75 13.58
CA ASP A 60 13.90 9.13 12.78
C ASP A 60 13.44 7.90 11.99
N ARG A 61 12.15 7.59 12.05
CA ARG A 61 11.54 6.44 11.35
C ARG A 61 10.33 6.85 10.51
N MET A 62 9.86 5.92 9.67
CA MET A 62 8.62 6.05 8.94
C MET A 62 7.54 5.21 9.63
N ASP A 63 6.37 5.81 9.83
CA ASP A 63 5.16 5.13 10.34
C ASP A 63 4.24 4.85 9.15
N TYR A 64 3.98 3.57 8.88
CA TYR A 64 3.16 3.14 7.74
C TYR A 64 1.78 2.69 8.17
N ALA A 65 0.78 3.01 7.34
CA ALA A 65 -0.59 2.53 7.50
C ALA A 65 -1.12 2.00 6.17
N GLY A 66 -1.90 0.93 6.21
CA GLY A 66 -2.66 0.45 5.05
C GLY A 66 -3.81 1.39 4.75
N VAL A 67 -3.96 1.78 3.49
CA VAL A 67 -5.06 2.64 3.05
C VAL A 67 -5.62 2.15 1.71
N ASP A 68 -6.89 2.44 1.46
CA ASP A 68 -7.54 2.16 0.18
C ASP A 68 -7.22 3.24 -0.84
N GLY A 69 -6.33 2.93 -1.76
CA GLY A 69 -5.82 3.86 -2.77
C GLY A 69 -6.89 4.45 -3.70
N CYS A 70 -8.03 3.79 -3.84
CA CYS A 70 -9.12 4.27 -4.70
C CYS A 70 -9.87 5.50 -4.14
N ILE A 71 -9.84 5.70 -2.82
CA ILE A 71 -10.44 6.86 -2.14
C ILE A 71 -9.38 7.81 -1.55
N GLN A 72 -8.09 7.49 -1.72
CA GLN A 72 -6.98 8.33 -1.31
C GLN A 72 -6.63 9.30 -2.44
N TYR A 73 -6.91 10.58 -2.25
CA TYR A 73 -6.61 11.61 -3.25
C TYR A 73 -5.16 12.11 -3.13
N LEU A 74 -4.55 12.48 -4.27
CA LEU A 74 -3.13 12.85 -4.31
C LEU A 74 -2.79 14.06 -3.44
N TRP A 75 -3.69 15.04 -3.30
CA TRP A 75 -3.46 16.19 -2.43
C TRP A 75 -3.31 15.84 -0.94
N GLN A 76 -3.87 14.69 -0.51
CA GLN A 76 -3.76 14.19 0.88
C GLN A 76 -2.38 13.57 1.16
N LEU A 77 -1.63 13.26 0.11
CA LEU A 77 -0.37 12.52 0.17
C LEU A 77 0.87 13.42 0.10
N ASP A 78 0.72 14.75 0.27
CA ASP A 78 1.86 15.65 0.25
C ASP A 78 2.88 15.30 1.34
N GLY A 79 4.13 15.08 0.93
CA GLY A 79 5.22 14.65 1.81
C GLY A 79 5.14 13.19 2.28
N ARG A 80 4.28 12.38 1.68
CA ARG A 80 4.11 10.96 2.07
C ARG A 80 4.95 10.02 1.21
N SER A 81 5.26 8.86 1.80
CA SER A 81 5.80 7.69 1.10
C SER A 81 4.67 6.70 0.83
N VAL A 82 4.58 6.20 -0.39
CA VAL A 82 3.62 5.17 -0.80
C VAL A 82 4.39 3.94 -1.23
N VAL A 83 4.03 2.79 -0.66
CA VAL A 83 4.55 1.48 -1.08
C VAL A 83 3.41 0.68 -1.69
N THR A 84 3.59 0.24 -2.93
CA THR A 84 2.67 -0.65 -3.63
C THR A 84 3.16 -2.10 -3.55
N VAL A 85 2.35 -3.05 -4.04
CA VAL A 85 2.74 -4.47 -4.06
C VAL A 85 4.04 -4.70 -4.85
N GLU A 86 4.30 -3.91 -5.89
CA GLU A 86 5.56 -3.95 -6.63
C GLU A 86 6.74 -3.45 -5.79
N GLY A 87 6.51 -2.48 -4.90
CA GLY A 87 7.52 -1.89 -4.02
C GLY A 87 7.89 -2.75 -2.81
N LEU A 88 7.18 -3.83 -2.54
CA LEU A 88 7.54 -4.79 -1.49
C LEU A 88 8.78 -5.62 -1.85
N GLN A 89 9.04 -5.81 -3.13
CA GLN A 89 10.19 -6.56 -3.61
C GLN A 89 11.49 -5.76 -3.41
N ARG A 90 12.53 -6.41 -2.91
CA ARG A 90 13.88 -5.82 -2.77
C ARG A 90 14.83 -6.46 -3.78
N GLY A 91 15.16 -5.74 -4.85
CA GLY A 91 15.95 -6.29 -5.95
C GLY A 91 15.28 -7.52 -6.57
N ALA A 92 15.94 -8.67 -6.54
CA ALA A 92 15.38 -9.96 -7.01
C ALA A 92 14.62 -10.74 -5.93
N GLU A 93 14.60 -10.24 -4.68
CA GLU A 93 14.04 -10.96 -3.56
C GLU A 93 12.60 -10.53 -3.29
N LEU A 94 11.67 -11.49 -3.36
CA LEU A 94 10.27 -11.25 -3.04
C LEU A 94 10.08 -11.08 -1.52
N HIS A 95 9.18 -10.19 -1.14
CA HIS A 95 8.74 -10.08 0.24
C HIS A 95 8.14 -11.41 0.73
N PRO A 96 8.32 -11.81 2.00
CA PRO A 96 7.79 -13.07 2.53
C PRO A 96 6.29 -13.27 2.30
N ALA A 97 5.47 -12.21 2.37
CA ALA A 97 4.04 -12.30 2.04
C ALA A 97 3.80 -12.66 0.56
N GLN A 98 4.59 -12.10 -0.37
CA GLN A 98 4.53 -12.47 -1.79
C GLN A 98 4.95 -13.92 -2.01
N ARG A 99 6.05 -14.35 -1.36
CA ARG A 99 6.54 -15.72 -1.43
C ARG A 99 5.52 -16.72 -0.90
N ALA A 100 4.93 -16.46 0.27
CA ALA A 100 3.92 -17.32 0.86
C ALA A 100 2.70 -17.53 -0.06
N MET A 101 2.23 -16.45 -0.74
CA MET A 101 1.12 -16.55 -1.69
C MET A 101 1.44 -17.45 -2.89
N ILE A 102 2.71 -17.48 -3.34
CA ILE A 102 3.16 -18.37 -4.41
C ILE A 102 3.26 -19.81 -3.90
N ASP A 103 3.98 -20.03 -2.80
CA ASP A 103 4.31 -21.35 -2.28
C ASP A 103 3.05 -22.12 -1.85
N HIS A 104 2.03 -21.40 -1.36
CA HIS A 104 0.77 -21.99 -0.90
C HIS A 104 -0.39 -21.86 -1.90
N HIS A 105 -0.11 -21.45 -3.14
CA HIS A 105 -1.14 -21.29 -4.19
C HIS A 105 -2.33 -20.44 -3.74
N GLY A 106 -2.07 -19.36 -2.97
CA GLY A 106 -3.08 -18.54 -2.29
C GLY A 106 -3.93 -17.66 -3.22
N SER A 107 -3.66 -17.68 -4.52
CA SER A 107 -4.37 -16.86 -5.52
C SER A 107 -5.26 -17.73 -6.40
N GLN A 108 -6.52 -17.27 -6.66
CA GLN A 108 -7.40 -17.84 -7.69
C GLN A 108 -7.33 -16.99 -8.96
N CYS A 109 -8.30 -16.08 -9.16
CA CYS A 109 -8.28 -15.19 -10.33
C CYS A 109 -7.22 -14.08 -10.25
N GLY A 110 -6.64 -13.84 -9.07
CA GLY A 110 -5.54 -12.89 -8.84
C GLY A 110 -5.95 -11.43 -8.62
N TYR A 111 -7.23 -11.09 -8.72
CA TYR A 111 -7.64 -9.69 -8.72
C TYR A 111 -7.57 -9.05 -7.32
N CYS A 112 -7.98 -9.73 -6.25
CA CYS A 112 -7.85 -9.26 -4.87
C CYS A 112 -6.46 -9.56 -4.26
N THR A 113 -5.68 -10.43 -4.89
CA THR A 113 -4.39 -10.92 -4.38
C THR A 113 -3.41 -9.81 -4.00
N PRO A 114 -3.20 -8.74 -4.79
CA PRO A 114 -2.27 -7.68 -4.41
C PRO A 114 -2.66 -6.97 -3.12
N GLY A 115 -3.94 -6.63 -2.95
CA GLY A 115 -4.43 -6.01 -1.71
C GLY A 115 -4.24 -6.94 -0.50
N PHE A 116 -4.49 -8.23 -0.67
CA PHE A 116 -4.27 -9.24 0.35
C PHE A 116 -2.79 -9.36 0.75
N VAL A 117 -1.89 -9.34 -0.24
CA VAL A 117 -0.42 -9.33 0.00
C VAL A 117 -0.02 -8.09 0.79
N MET A 118 -0.57 -6.91 0.48
CA MET A 118 -0.26 -5.67 1.20
C MET A 118 -0.71 -5.76 2.66
N ALA A 119 -1.91 -6.28 2.92
CA ALA A 119 -2.41 -6.50 4.28
C ALA A 119 -1.55 -7.51 5.07
N LEU A 120 -1.15 -8.62 4.44
CA LEU A 120 -0.25 -9.60 5.04
C LEU A 120 1.14 -9.01 5.33
N ALA A 121 1.68 -8.20 4.42
CA ALA A 121 2.96 -7.54 4.62
C ALA A 121 2.90 -6.64 5.85
N MET A 122 1.85 -5.84 5.98
CA MET A 122 1.63 -4.96 7.11
C MET A 122 1.54 -5.73 8.44
N LEU A 123 0.68 -6.75 8.53
CA LEU A 123 0.51 -7.58 9.72
C LEU A 123 1.80 -8.27 10.17
N ARG A 124 2.63 -8.68 9.21
CA ARG A 124 3.93 -9.27 9.49
C ARG A 124 4.88 -8.27 10.16
N GLU A 125 4.94 -7.05 9.66
CA GLU A 125 5.81 -6.01 10.21
C GLU A 125 5.37 -5.56 11.61
N GLU A 126 4.07 -5.64 11.91
CA GLU A 126 3.53 -5.42 13.26
C GLU A 126 3.85 -6.53 14.27
N GLY A 127 4.43 -7.63 13.82
CA GLY A 127 4.72 -8.78 14.68
C GLY A 127 3.50 -9.59 15.10
N THR A 128 2.32 -9.30 14.54
CA THR A 128 1.06 -10.02 14.82
C THR A 128 0.96 -11.36 14.08
N GLY A 129 1.95 -11.68 13.28
CA GLY A 129 1.95 -12.83 12.36
C GLY A 129 2.01 -14.23 13.00
N ALA A 130 2.02 -14.35 14.33
CA ALA A 130 2.06 -15.63 15.02
C ALA A 130 0.66 -16.16 15.42
N ASP A 131 -0.36 -15.32 15.43
CA ASP A 131 -1.72 -15.69 15.83
C ASP A 131 -2.66 -15.75 14.62
N SER A 132 -3.17 -16.95 14.34
CA SER A 132 -4.09 -17.19 13.21
C SER A 132 -5.40 -16.39 13.30
N ASP A 133 -5.87 -16.10 14.53
CA ASP A 133 -7.12 -15.38 14.74
C ASP A 133 -6.91 -13.87 14.57
N ALA A 134 -5.76 -13.33 15.00
CA ALA A 134 -5.37 -11.96 14.73
C ALA A 134 -5.17 -11.71 13.22
N LEU A 135 -4.57 -12.69 12.49
CA LEU A 135 -4.46 -12.62 11.03
C LEU A 135 -5.83 -12.62 10.34
N ARG A 136 -6.74 -13.50 10.75
CA ARG A 136 -8.09 -13.55 10.20
C ARG A 136 -8.85 -12.25 10.46
N LEU A 137 -8.76 -11.72 11.68
CA LEU A 137 -9.40 -10.45 12.05
C LEU A 137 -8.82 -9.28 11.26
N GLY A 138 -7.49 -9.17 11.15
CA GLY A 138 -6.81 -8.15 10.38
C GLY A 138 -7.10 -8.21 8.87
N LEU A 139 -7.37 -9.41 8.33
CA LEU A 139 -7.73 -9.60 6.92
C LEU A 139 -9.23 -9.45 6.65
N SER A 140 -10.08 -9.61 7.66
CA SER A 140 -11.53 -9.39 7.56
C SER A 140 -11.94 -7.96 7.91
N GLY A 141 -11.07 -7.23 8.60
CA GLY A 141 -11.31 -5.88 9.10
C GLY A 141 -10.96 -4.84 8.05
N GLN A 142 -11.88 -4.51 7.24
CA GLN A 142 -11.87 -3.34 6.42
C GLN A 142 -12.02 -2.12 7.31
N GLY A 143 -11.02 -1.26 7.41
CA GLY A 143 -11.31 0.12 7.69
C GLY A 143 -10.91 0.75 9.01
N GLU A 144 -10.26 0.10 9.95
CA GLU A 144 -9.58 0.82 11.02
C GLU A 144 -8.07 0.62 10.86
N GLY A 145 -7.39 1.70 10.47
CA GLY A 145 -5.99 1.72 10.07
C GLY A 145 -5.09 0.96 11.04
N LEU A 146 -4.63 -0.19 10.58
CA LEU A 146 -3.51 -0.89 11.19
C LEU A 146 -2.30 0.03 11.14
N ARG A 147 -1.74 0.37 12.28
CA ARG A 147 -0.53 1.19 12.40
C ARG A 147 0.67 0.26 12.46
N VAL A 148 1.56 0.39 11.50
CA VAL A 148 2.86 -0.27 11.54
C VAL A 148 3.88 0.68 12.17
N GLU A 149 4.39 0.34 13.33
CA GLU A 149 5.53 1.01 13.93
C GLU A 149 6.81 0.28 13.49
N GLY A 150 7.59 0.93 12.64
CA GLY A 150 8.99 0.55 12.44
C GLY A 150 9.32 -0.35 11.26
N VAL A 151 8.85 -0.06 10.05
CA VAL A 151 9.47 -0.63 8.84
C VAL A 151 10.69 0.21 8.48
N GLY A 152 11.88 -0.25 8.86
CA GLY A 152 13.14 0.25 8.32
C GLY A 152 13.22 -0.19 6.84
N LEU A 153 12.86 0.69 5.94
CA LEU A 153 13.22 0.59 4.52
C LEU A 153 14.55 1.33 4.36
N ASP A 154 15.66 0.69 4.74
CA ASP A 154 17.01 1.10 4.37
C ASP A 154 17.32 0.64 2.95
#